data_802442715c6091b6d47b0b1011532712
#
_entry.id   802442715c6091b6d47b0b1011532712
#
_cell.length_a   1.000
_cell.length_b   1.000
_cell.length_c   1.000
_cell.angle_alpha   90.00
_cell.angle_beta   90.00
_cell.angle_gamma   90.00
#
_symmetry.space_group_name_H-M   'P 1'
#
loop_
_entity.id
_entity.type
_entity.pdbx_description
1 polymer ?
#
loop_
_entity_poly.entity_id
_entity_poly.type
_entity_poly.pdbx_seq_one_letter_code
_entity_poly.pdbx_strand_id
1 'polypeptide(L)'
;MALLESRSNHIVVGINIIINLSILVKITRCAKLTRVKFSQGSFLLINGKKKKMQIGQTIHHVREINSTMEACNRLAILGEPDGTIVSANYQESGRGRFDRKWVSPSGDNIQMSVLLRSNQQELKYLNIFASMAVLATCEQTLGVDGSIKWPNDVQINGKKIAGILIETVLEGEKVVSSVIGIGLNVNLDVKAQTDIEETATSLKCEKGRYISRSVILRKLIKQLNFYHSQISDGASLTQRWSDKLSTIGEEVTLSFRKNPNENDLVGLAESISDDGGLRIRKRDGSLFTANAGEVTLAEGRKIL
;
A
#
# COMPACT_ATOMS: atom_id res chain seq x y z
N MET A 1 36.76 -41.37 1.70
CA MET A 1 36.39 -40.08 1.06
C MET A 1 34.88 -39.81 1.22
N ALA A 2 34.31 -40.06 2.39
CA ALA A 2 32.86 -39.90 2.65
C ALA A 2 32.55 -39.33 4.05
N LEU A 3 33.45 -38.56 4.64
CA LEU A 3 33.30 -38.00 6.01
C LEU A 3 33.51 -36.47 6.09
N LEU A 4 33.62 -35.76 4.98
CA LEU A 4 33.85 -34.31 4.94
C LEU A 4 32.63 -33.49 4.49
N GLU A 5 31.55 -34.08 3.95
CA GLU A 5 30.37 -33.35 3.48
C GLU A 5 29.31 -33.08 4.57
N SER A 6 29.37 -33.76 5.71
CA SER A 6 28.35 -33.56 6.78
C SER A 6 28.69 -32.40 7.74
N ARG A 7 29.90 -31.84 7.69
CA ARG A 7 30.29 -30.74 8.59
C ARG A 7 30.01 -29.33 8.04
N SER A 8 29.88 -29.18 6.74
CA SER A 8 29.61 -27.86 6.12
C SER A 8 28.17 -27.40 6.27
N ASN A 9 27.21 -28.34 6.26
CA ASN A 9 25.79 -27.98 6.38
C ASN A 9 25.36 -27.51 7.79
N HIS A 10 26.02 -27.99 8.85
CA HIS A 10 25.71 -27.55 10.21
C HIS A 10 26.28 -26.17 10.55
N ILE A 11 27.37 -25.76 9.93
CA ILE A 11 27.97 -24.41 10.15
C ILE A 11 27.14 -23.34 9.48
N VAL A 12 26.56 -23.59 8.29
CA VAL A 12 25.69 -22.65 7.58
C VAL A 12 24.36 -22.43 8.30
N VAL A 13 23.78 -23.47 8.87
CA VAL A 13 22.53 -23.36 9.68
C VAL A 13 22.79 -22.60 10.99
N GLY A 14 23.93 -22.82 11.62
CA GLY A 14 24.30 -22.09 12.85
C GLY A 14 24.53 -20.60 12.64
N ILE A 15 25.16 -20.21 11.52
CA ILE A 15 25.42 -18.80 11.18
C ILE A 15 24.11 -18.06 10.83
N ASN A 16 23.20 -18.69 10.11
CA ASN A 16 21.91 -18.10 9.77
C ASN A 16 21.03 -17.88 11.02
N ILE A 17 21.05 -18.81 11.98
CA ILE A 17 20.31 -18.64 13.24
C ILE A 17 20.88 -17.50 14.09
N ILE A 18 22.22 -17.37 14.15
CA ILE A 18 22.89 -16.31 14.91
C ILE A 18 22.64 -14.92 14.30
N ILE A 19 22.65 -14.81 12.95
CA ILE A 19 22.35 -13.57 12.24
C ILE A 19 20.89 -13.18 12.49
N ASN A 20 19.96 -14.14 12.42
CA ASN A 20 18.55 -13.87 12.70
C ASN A 20 18.29 -13.44 14.17
N LEU A 21 18.96 -14.03 15.14
CA LEU A 21 18.84 -13.62 16.54
C LEU A 21 19.40 -12.22 16.76
N SER A 22 20.51 -11.85 16.12
CA SER A 22 21.12 -10.51 16.23
C SER A 22 20.25 -9.44 15.58
N ILE A 23 19.53 -9.77 14.48
CA ILE A 23 18.56 -8.89 13.84
C ILE A 23 17.31 -8.72 14.72
N LEU A 24 16.81 -9.79 15.31
CA LEU A 24 15.69 -9.72 16.27
C LEU A 24 16.03 -8.84 17.49
N VAL A 25 17.23 -8.99 18.03
CA VAL A 25 17.74 -8.18 19.16
C VAL A 25 17.92 -6.70 18.77
N LYS A 26 18.29 -6.39 17.52
CA LYS A 26 18.36 -4.99 17.05
C LYS A 26 16.97 -4.38 16.87
N ILE A 27 15.99 -5.13 16.35
CA ILE A 27 14.60 -4.65 16.23
C ILE A 27 14.00 -4.38 17.62
N THR A 28 14.28 -5.24 18.62
CA THR A 28 13.78 -5.06 19.99
C THR A 28 14.51 -3.98 20.78
N ARG A 29 15.75 -3.63 20.44
CA ARG A 29 16.51 -2.55 21.10
C ARG A 29 16.21 -1.15 20.57
N CYS A 30 15.85 -1.00 19.30
CA CYS A 30 15.52 0.30 18.71
C CYS A 30 14.04 0.71 18.80
N ALA A 31 13.14 -0.22 19.07
CA ALA A 31 11.72 0.12 19.23
C ALA A 31 11.16 -0.61 20.44
N LYS A 32 10.56 0.09 21.39
CA LYS A 32 9.68 -0.52 22.40
C LYS A 32 8.45 -1.06 21.67
N LEU A 33 8.56 -2.30 21.18
CA LEU A 33 7.48 -3.03 20.51
C LEU A 33 6.40 -3.35 21.55
N THR A 34 5.30 -2.62 21.50
CA THR A 34 4.09 -2.98 22.24
C THR A 34 3.26 -3.91 21.37
N ARG A 35 3.32 -5.21 21.66
CA ARG A 35 2.49 -6.22 20.99
C ARG A 35 1.06 -6.06 21.47
N VAL A 36 0.21 -5.44 20.69
CA VAL A 36 -1.23 -5.37 20.98
C VAL A 36 -1.86 -6.63 20.40
N LYS A 37 -2.05 -7.66 21.23
CA LYS A 37 -2.93 -8.78 20.88
C LYS A 37 -4.37 -8.33 21.08
N PHE A 38 -5.12 -8.19 20.01
CA PHE A 38 -6.56 -8.22 20.13
C PHE A 38 -6.97 -9.65 20.47
N SER A 39 -7.31 -9.89 21.74
CA SER A 39 -7.84 -11.17 22.20
C SER A 39 -9.22 -11.37 21.56
N GLN A 40 -9.28 -12.20 20.54
CA GLN A 40 -10.50 -12.93 20.23
C GLN A 40 -10.26 -14.40 20.59
N GLY A 41 -11.24 -14.91 21.32
CA GLY A 41 -11.28 -16.17 22.03
C GLY A 41 -10.60 -17.38 21.38
N SER A 42 -10.14 -18.23 22.25
CA SER A 42 -9.71 -19.60 22.01
C SER A 42 -10.71 -20.35 21.13
N PHE A 43 -10.34 -20.63 19.88
CA PHE A 43 -11.10 -21.54 19.03
C PHE A 43 -10.44 -22.92 19.04
N LEU A 44 -11.10 -23.85 19.70
CA LEU A 44 -10.89 -25.27 19.51
C LEU A 44 -11.11 -25.62 18.02
N LEU A 45 -10.21 -26.44 17.48
CA LEU A 45 -10.34 -27.08 16.18
C LEU A 45 -11.66 -27.88 16.12
N ILE A 46 -12.65 -27.33 15.44
CA ILE A 46 -13.82 -28.07 14.98
C ILE A 46 -13.92 -27.83 13.47
N ASN A 47 -13.76 -28.92 12.71
CA ASN A 47 -13.97 -29.05 11.27
C ASN A 47 -12.97 -28.35 10.35
N GLY A 48 -11.98 -29.05 9.87
CA GLY A 48 -11.19 -29.05 8.62
C GLY A 48 -11.22 -27.88 7.61
N LYS A 49 -11.79 -26.74 7.92
CA LYS A 49 -11.79 -25.55 7.06
C LYS A 49 -10.55 -24.73 7.38
N LYS A 50 -9.64 -24.58 6.41
CA LYS A 50 -8.53 -23.63 6.49
C LYS A 50 -9.10 -22.29 6.97
N LYS A 51 -8.62 -21.79 8.11
CA LYS A 51 -8.99 -20.47 8.64
C LYS A 51 -8.71 -19.44 7.55
N LYS A 52 -9.75 -18.73 7.10
CA LYS A 52 -9.60 -17.68 6.07
C LYS A 52 -8.61 -16.63 6.59
N MET A 53 -7.60 -16.26 5.79
CA MET A 53 -6.65 -15.21 6.12
C MET A 53 -7.42 -13.93 6.44
N GLN A 54 -6.98 -13.21 7.46
CA GLN A 54 -7.60 -11.96 7.89
C GLN A 54 -6.50 -10.94 8.16
N ILE A 55 -6.56 -9.82 7.46
CA ILE A 55 -5.65 -8.68 7.65
C ILE A 55 -5.87 -8.09 9.04
N GLY A 56 -4.76 -7.87 9.78
CA GLY A 56 -4.78 -7.25 11.08
C GLY A 56 -5.05 -8.19 12.27
N GLN A 57 -4.94 -9.51 12.11
CA GLN A 57 -4.90 -10.44 13.25
C GLN A 57 -3.65 -10.23 14.11
N THR A 58 -2.53 -9.88 13.47
CA THR A 58 -1.29 -9.48 14.12
C THR A 58 -0.98 -8.04 13.71
N ILE A 59 -0.80 -7.17 14.71
CA ILE A 59 -0.44 -5.77 14.50
C ILE A 59 0.76 -5.44 15.37
N HIS A 60 1.86 -5.05 14.72
CA HIS A 60 3.04 -4.47 15.37
C HIS A 60 2.94 -2.95 15.27
N HIS A 61 2.68 -2.29 16.40
CA HIS A 61 2.67 -0.84 16.47
C HIS A 61 3.93 -0.33 17.15
N VAL A 62 4.60 0.62 16.52
CA VAL A 62 5.83 1.24 17.01
C VAL A 62 5.69 2.76 17.09
N ARG A 63 6.42 3.38 17.99
CA ARG A 63 6.43 4.84 18.11
C ARG A 63 7.16 5.46 16.92
N GLU A 64 8.32 4.92 16.59
CA GLU A 64 9.23 5.46 15.58
C GLU A 64 9.98 4.32 14.88
N ILE A 65 10.17 4.45 13.58
CA ILE A 65 10.86 3.47 12.74
C ILE A 65 11.36 4.14 11.47
N ASN A 66 12.37 3.55 10.82
CA ASN A 66 12.83 4.03 9.52
C ASN A 66 11.72 3.91 8.47
N SER A 67 11.18 2.69 8.29
CA SER A 67 10.10 2.41 7.34
C SER A 67 9.27 1.23 7.80
N THR A 68 7.94 1.38 7.79
CA THR A 68 6.99 0.28 8.07
C THR A 68 7.07 -0.80 6.99
N MET A 69 7.36 -0.45 5.73
CA MET A 69 7.51 -1.39 4.63
C MET A 69 8.77 -2.25 4.81
N GLU A 70 9.89 -1.63 5.17
CA GLU A 70 11.13 -2.36 5.44
C GLU A 70 10.97 -3.33 6.63
N ALA A 71 10.32 -2.89 7.70
CA ALA A 71 10.03 -3.75 8.83
C ALA A 71 9.10 -4.91 8.44
N CYS A 72 8.08 -4.64 7.63
CA CYS A 72 7.16 -5.65 7.13
C CYS A 72 7.87 -6.69 6.25
N ASN A 73 8.79 -6.27 5.37
CA ASN A 73 9.64 -7.16 4.57
C ASN A 73 10.54 -8.05 5.46
N ARG A 74 11.12 -7.51 6.53
CA ARG A 74 11.91 -8.29 7.49
C ARG A 74 11.04 -9.31 8.23
N LEU A 75 9.82 -8.95 8.62
CA LEU A 75 8.87 -9.86 9.26
C LEU A 75 8.42 -10.97 8.31
N ALA A 76 8.32 -10.69 7.01
CA ALA A 76 8.05 -11.72 5.99
C ALA A 76 9.13 -12.81 5.98
N ILE A 77 10.41 -12.41 6.02
CA ILE A 77 11.57 -13.32 6.09
C ILE A 77 11.55 -14.14 7.39
N LEU A 78 11.11 -13.54 8.50
CA LEU A 78 11.01 -14.21 9.81
C LEU A 78 9.78 -15.14 9.93
N GLY A 79 8.97 -15.26 8.87
CA GLY A 79 7.83 -16.17 8.84
C GLY A 79 6.57 -15.65 9.54
N GLU A 80 6.48 -14.35 9.80
CA GLU A 80 5.24 -13.78 10.36
C GLU A 80 4.02 -14.10 9.47
N PRO A 81 2.84 -14.27 10.08
CA PRO A 81 1.65 -14.66 9.34
C PRO A 81 1.23 -13.68 8.25
N ASP A 82 0.58 -14.22 7.23
CA ASP A 82 -0.11 -13.45 6.21
C ASP A 82 -1.18 -12.52 6.82
N GLY A 83 -1.32 -11.31 6.31
CA GLY A 83 -2.19 -10.29 6.89
C GLY A 83 -1.59 -9.53 8.10
N THR A 84 -0.31 -9.77 8.46
CA THR A 84 0.38 -9.02 9.51
C THR A 84 0.50 -7.55 9.12
N ILE A 85 0.24 -6.65 10.08
CA ILE A 85 0.37 -5.20 9.93
C ILE A 85 1.55 -4.69 10.76
N VAL A 86 2.36 -3.82 10.15
CA VAL A 86 3.28 -2.92 10.86
C VAL A 86 2.75 -1.50 10.74
N SER A 87 2.60 -0.79 11.86
CA SER A 87 2.19 0.61 11.87
C SER A 87 3.10 1.44 12.77
N ALA A 88 3.26 2.73 12.44
CA ALA A 88 4.13 3.63 13.19
C ALA A 88 3.45 4.98 13.42
N ASN A 89 3.84 5.67 14.51
CA ASN A 89 3.48 7.06 14.70
C ASN A 89 4.35 7.98 13.84
N TYR A 90 5.61 7.59 13.61
CA TYR A 90 6.54 8.36 12.80
C TYR A 90 7.46 7.43 12.00
N GLN A 91 7.77 7.85 10.76
CA GLN A 91 8.77 7.21 9.90
C GLN A 91 9.87 8.21 9.56
N GLU A 92 11.14 7.87 9.85
CA GLU A 92 12.31 8.68 9.48
C GLU A 92 12.52 8.70 7.96
N SER A 93 12.28 7.57 7.32
CA SER A 93 12.50 7.33 5.89
C SER A 93 11.24 6.78 5.22
N GLY A 94 10.10 7.46 5.43
CA GLY A 94 8.85 7.14 4.74
C GLY A 94 9.04 7.24 3.22
N ARG A 95 8.59 6.22 2.47
CA ARG A 95 8.80 6.13 1.02
C ARG A 95 7.50 6.25 0.25
N GLY A 96 7.55 7.00 -0.84
CA GLY A 96 6.58 6.99 -1.91
C GLY A 96 7.15 6.34 -3.17
N ARG A 97 6.45 6.43 -4.30
CA ARG A 97 6.93 5.97 -5.60
C ARG A 97 8.06 6.87 -6.10
N PHE A 98 8.94 6.32 -6.93
CA PHE A 98 10.05 7.04 -7.57
C PHE A 98 10.96 7.75 -6.56
N ASP A 99 11.28 7.07 -5.44
CA ASP A 99 12.16 7.56 -4.37
C ASP A 99 11.70 8.87 -3.70
N ARG A 100 10.43 9.26 -3.90
CA ARG A 100 9.86 10.40 -3.17
C ARG A 100 9.70 10.06 -1.70
N LYS A 101 9.89 11.05 -0.86
CA LYS A 101 9.63 10.90 0.57
C LYS A 101 8.14 11.01 0.86
N TRP A 102 7.65 10.14 1.75
CA TRP A 102 6.36 10.32 2.41
C TRP A 102 6.60 11.04 3.72
N VAL A 103 6.27 12.33 3.75
CA VAL A 103 6.43 13.17 4.94
C VAL A 103 5.15 13.16 5.75
N SER A 104 5.27 12.94 7.05
CA SER A 104 4.14 12.94 7.98
C SER A 104 4.61 13.35 9.36
N PRO A 105 4.02 14.38 9.98
CA PRO A 105 4.28 14.72 11.36
C PRO A 105 3.97 13.53 12.30
N SER A 106 4.73 13.45 13.39
CA SER A 106 4.57 12.35 14.35
C SER A 106 3.19 12.36 14.98
N GLY A 107 2.48 11.25 14.84
CA GLY A 107 1.21 11.07 15.50
C GLY A 107 -0.02 11.62 14.79
N ASP A 108 0.10 12.28 13.64
CA ASP A 108 -1.02 12.89 12.94
C ASP A 108 -1.73 11.94 11.97
N ASN A 109 -0.98 11.08 11.32
CA ASN A 109 -1.46 10.30 10.19
C ASN A 109 -1.43 8.79 10.46
N ILE A 110 -2.02 8.00 9.58
CA ILE A 110 -1.81 6.56 9.54
C ILE A 110 -0.68 6.27 8.58
N GLN A 111 0.34 5.61 9.09
CA GLN A 111 1.47 5.07 8.35
C GLN A 111 1.55 3.59 8.68
N MET A 112 1.18 2.75 7.73
CA MET A 112 1.13 1.32 7.96
C MET A 112 1.53 0.53 6.72
N SER A 113 1.97 -0.70 6.95
CA SER A 113 2.24 -1.67 5.89
C SER A 113 1.57 -3.00 6.23
N VAL A 114 1.07 -3.68 5.20
CA VAL A 114 0.40 -4.99 5.29
C VAL A 114 1.25 -6.01 4.56
N LEU A 115 1.58 -7.11 5.22
CA LEU A 115 2.25 -8.27 4.62
C LEU A 115 1.22 -9.19 3.99
N LEU A 116 1.42 -9.53 2.71
CA LEU A 116 0.60 -10.52 1.99
C LEU A 116 1.50 -11.52 1.25
N ARG A 117 1.05 -12.77 1.22
CA ARG A 117 1.65 -13.85 0.40
C ARG A 117 0.70 -14.22 -0.73
N SER A 118 0.47 -13.22 -1.58
CA SER A 118 -0.38 -13.37 -2.76
C SER A 118 0.26 -14.28 -3.79
N ASN A 119 -0.56 -14.99 -4.57
CA ASN A 119 -0.07 -15.63 -5.78
C ASN A 119 0.11 -14.60 -6.91
N GLN A 120 0.75 -15.03 -8.00
CA GLN A 120 1.06 -14.14 -9.12
C GLN A 120 -0.21 -13.54 -9.77
N GLN A 121 -1.33 -14.27 -9.79
CA GLN A 121 -2.60 -13.79 -10.37
C GLN A 121 -3.25 -12.71 -9.52
N GLU A 122 -3.00 -12.69 -8.22
CA GLU A 122 -3.54 -11.70 -7.29
C GLU A 122 -2.76 -10.38 -7.28
N LEU A 123 -1.50 -10.38 -7.74
CA LEU A 123 -0.62 -9.19 -7.68
C LEU A 123 -1.26 -7.96 -8.32
N LYS A 124 -1.91 -8.13 -9.46
CA LYS A 124 -2.58 -7.05 -10.20
C LYS A 124 -3.71 -6.38 -9.40
N TYR A 125 -4.31 -7.10 -8.45
CA TYR A 125 -5.41 -6.57 -7.64
C TYR A 125 -4.97 -5.92 -6.34
N LEU A 126 -3.68 -6.03 -5.93
CA LEU A 126 -3.21 -5.51 -4.64
C LEU A 126 -3.43 -4.01 -4.50
N ASN A 127 -3.11 -3.25 -5.56
CA ASN A 127 -3.32 -1.80 -5.56
C ASN A 127 -4.81 -1.44 -5.64
N ILE A 128 -5.58 -2.20 -6.42
CA ILE A 128 -7.01 -1.99 -6.63
C ILE A 128 -7.76 -2.12 -5.30
N PHE A 129 -7.63 -3.27 -4.59
CA PHE A 129 -8.35 -3.45 -3.35
C PHE A 129 -7.87 -2.50 -2.24
N ALA A 130 -6.56 -2.19 -2.19
CA ALA A 130 -6.02 -1.30 -1.17
C ALA A 130 -6.52 0.13 -1.37
N SER A 131 -6.50 0.66 -2.59
CA SER A 131 -7.00 2.00 -2.88
C SER A 131 -8.52 2.11 -2.67
N MET A 132 -9.29 1.10 -3.07
CA MET A 132 -10.74 1.03 -2.79
C MET A 132 -11.04 0.98 -1.29
N ALA A 133 -10.26 0.25 -0.51
CA ALA A 133 -10.42 0.18 0.95
C ALA A 133 -10.13 1.53 1.63
N VAL A 134 -9.08 2.22 1.17
CA VAL A 134 -8.74 3.56 1.66
C VAL A 134 -9.84 4.56 1.27
N LEU A 135 -10.26 4.55 0.00
CA LEU A 135 -11.32 5.42 -0.51
C LEU A 135 -12.61 5.23 0.30
N ALA A 136 -13.09 4.00 0.45
CA ALA A 136 -14.30 3.70 1.22
C ALA A 136 -14.18 4.13 2.69
N THR A 137 -12.98 4.04 3.28
CA THR A 137 -12.72 4.53 4.65
C THR A 137 -12.88 6.04 4.74
N CYS A 138 -12.38 6.78 3.73
CA CYS A 138 -12.51 8.24 3.67
C CYS A 138 -13.96 8.65 3.43
N GLU A 139 -14.63 8.08 2.43
CA GLU A 139 -16.04 8.35 2.10
C GLU A 139 -16.96 8.12 3.31
N GLN A 140 -16.84 6.97 3.98
CA GLN A 140 -17.63 6.65 5.19
C GLN A 140 -17.32 7.55 6.39
N THR A 141 -16.15 8.17 6.42
CA THR A 141 -15.75 9.07 7.51
C THR A 141 -16.25 10.48 7.26
N LEU A 142 -16.18 10.93 6.03
CA LEU A 142 -16.49 12.30 5.63
C LEU A 142 -17.96 12.47 5.23
N GLY A 143 -18.57 11.44 4.64
CA GLY A 143 -19.90 11.49 4.05
C GLY A 143 -19.90 12.18 2.68
N VAL A 144 -18.79 12.12 1.95
CA VAL A 144 -18.61 12.67 0.60
C VAL A 144 -17.99 11.63 -0.31
N ASP A 145 -18.26 11.73 -1.60
CA ASP A 145 -17.61 10.90 -2.60
C ASP A 145 -16.16 11.34 -2.80
N GLY A 146 -15.31 10.37 -3.08
CA GLY A 146 -13.93 10.59 -3.46
C GLY A 146 -13.59 9.92 -4.77
N SER A 147 -12.34 10.04 -5.19
CA SER A 147 -11.81 9.46 -6.41
C SER A 147 -10.43 8.88 -6.21
N ILE A 148 -9.95 8.18 -7.23
CA ILE A 148 -8.59 7.65 -7.27
C ILE A 148 -7.91 8.23 -8.50
N LYS A 149 -6.77 8.89 -8.33
CA LYS A 149 -5.88 9.24 -9.42
C LYS A 149 -4.99 8.03 -9.70
N TRP A 150 -5.06 7.51 -10.93
CA TRP A 150 -4.25 6.38 -11.34
C TRP A 150 -2.76 6.62 -11.11
N PRO A 151 -2.02 5.63 -10.64
CA PRO A 151 -2.53 4.32 -10.25
C PRO A 151 -2.92 4.21 -8.76
N ASN A 152 -2.48 5.09 -7.86
CA ASN A 152 -2.35 4.78 -6.44
C ASN A 152 -2.65 5.93 -5.47
N ASP A 153 -3.17 7.06 -5.94
CA ASP A 153 -3.44 8.21 -5.10
C ASP A 153 -4.95 8.35 -4.86
N VAL A 154 -5.37 8.24 -3.61
CA VAL A 154 -6.76 8.50 -3.21
C VAL A 154 -6.96 9.99 -3.02
N GLN A 155 -8.05 10.52 -3.55
CA GLN A 155 -8.37 11.94 -3.54
C GLN A 155 -9.75 12.21 -2.95
N ILE A 156 -9.87 13.35 -2.24
CA ILE A 156 -11.13 13.97 -1.83
C ILE A 156 -11.10 15.40 -2.37
N ASN A 157 -12.17 15.81 -3.05
CA ASN A 157 -12.25 17.14 -3.68
C ASN A 157 -11.05 17.45 -4.60
N GLY A 158 -10.56 16.45 -5.34
CA GLY A 158 -9.40 16.56 -6.24
C GLY A 158 -8.04 16.60 -5.54
N LYS A 159 -7.98 16.67 -4.20
CA LYS A 159 -6.74 16.74 -3.42
C LYS A 159 -6.37 15.37 -2.85
N LYS A 160 -5.08 15.04 -2.89
CA LYS A 160 -4.55 13.77 -2.38
C LYS A 160 -4.73 13.66 -0.87
N ILE A 161 -5.44 12.63 -0.42
CA ILE A 161 -5.62 12.29 0.99
C ILE A 161 -4.81 11.07 1.41
N ALA A 162 -4.50 10.17 0.47
CA ALA A 162 -3.68 9.00 0.75
C ALA A 162 -2.87 8.56 -0.46
N GLY A 163 -1.78 7.83 -0.20
CA GLY A 163 -0.98 7.14 -1.20
C GLY A 163 -0.77 5.68 -0.84
N ILE A 164 -0.78 4.81 -1.85
CA ILE A 164 -0.50 3.38 -1.74
C ILE A 164 0.82 3.07 -2.44
N LEU A 165 1.66 2.27 -1.81
CA LEU A 165 2.91 1.77 -2.40
C LEU A 165 2.95 0.25 -2.24
N ILE A 166 3.25 -0.47 -3.33
CA ILE A 166 3.37 -1.93 -3.30
C ILE A 166 4.79 -2.30 -3.66
N GLU A 167 5.38 -3.15 -2.85
CA GLU A 167 6.66 -3.81 -3.12
C GLU A 167 6.44 -5.32 -3.08
N THR A 168 6.93 -6.02 -4.09
CA THR A 168 6.84 -7.49 -4.19
C THR A 168 8.24 -8.08 -4.26
N VAL A 169 8.49 -9.08 -3.44
CA VAL A 169 9.71 -9.87 -3.46
C VAL A 169 9.47 -11.13 -4.27
N LEU A 170 10.30 -11.34 -5.29
CA LEU A 170 10.26 -12.50 -6.16
C LEU A 170 11.50 -13.35 -5.94
N GLU A 171 11.35 -14.67 -6.01
CA GLU A 171 12.43 -15.66 -6.11
C GLU A 171 12.23 -16.44 -7.41
N GLY A 172 12.98 -16.06 -8.45
CA GLY A 172 12.65 -16.45 -9.81
C GLY A 172 11.28 -15.93 -10.23
N GLU A 173 10.40 -16.81 -10.67
CA GLU A 173 9.00 -16.47 -11.01
C GLU A 173 8.04 -16.54 -9.82
N LYS A 174 8.49 -17.04 -8.67
CA LYS A 174 7.65 -17.23 -7.50
C LYS A 174 7.54 -15.96 -6.67
N VAL A 175 6.31 -15.57 -6.35
CA VAL A 175 6.05 -14.51 -5.36
C VAL A 175 6.36 -15.05 -3.97
N VAL A 176 7.30 -14.43 -3.28
CA VAL A 176 7.65 -14.75 -1.89
C VAL A 176 6.74 -13.98 -0.94
N SER A 177 6.64 -12.67 -1.17
CA SER A 177 5.79 -11.78 -0.38
C SER A 177 5.50 -10.49 -1.13
N SER A 178 4.40 -9.85 -0.78
CA SER A 178 4.07 -8.49 -1.17
C SER A 178 3.82 -7.66 0.07
N VAL A 179 4.28 -6.42 0.06
CA VAL A 179 4.04 -5.46 1.13
C VAL A 179 3.28 -4.27 0.56
N ILE A 180 2.11 -3.99 1.14
CA ILE A 180 1.29 -2.84 0.79
C ILE A 180 1.53 -1.75 1.83
N GLY A 181 2.24 -0.69 1.46
CA GLY A 181 2.37 0.53 2.25
C GLY A 181 1.18 1.45 2.04
N ILE A 182 0.60 1.94 3.11
CA ILE A 182 -0.52 2.89 3.12
C ILE A 182 -0.15 4.09 3.97
N GLY A 183 -0.09 5.26 3.32
CA GLY A 183 -0.04 6.55 3.99
C GLY A 183 -1.38 7.25 3.86
N LEU A 184 -2.07 7.52 4.98
CA LEU A 184 -3.36 8.21 4.99
C LEU A 184 -3.27 9.45 5.88
N ASN A 185 -3.52 10.61 5.30
CA ASN A 185 -3.58 11.89 5.99
C ASN A 185 -4.84 11.97 6.86
N VAL A 186 -4.69 11.84 8.17
CA VAL A 186 -5.82 11.90 9.11
C VAL A 186 -5.94 13.28 9.73
N ASN A 187 -4.90 13.74 10.41
CA ASN A 187 -4.88 15.04 11.11
C ASN A 187 -3.80 15.99 10.59
N LEU A 188 -3.20 15.71 9.45
CA LEU A 188 -2.23 16.59 8.81
C LEU A 188 -2.83 17.98 8.65
N ASP A 189 -2.12 18.99 9.13
CA ASP A 189 -2.43 20.38 8.83
C ASP A 189 -1.70 20.76 7.53
N VAL A 190 -2.43 20.72 6.42
CA VAL A 190 -1.83 20.98 5.10
C VAL A 190 -1.41 22.43 4.94
N LYS A 191 -2.04 23.38 5.67
CA LYS A 191 -1.65 24.80 5.62
C LYS A 191 -0.29 25.07 6.23
N ALA A 192 0.17 24.18 7.12
CA ALA A 192 1.51 24.23 7.69
C ALA A 192 2.57 23.57 6.78
N GLN A 193 2.18 23.06 5.60
CA GLN A 193 3.02 22.34 4.66
C GLN A 193 2.92 22.98 3.27
N THR A 194 3.65 24.08 3.07
CA THR A 194 3.56 24.93 1.87
C THR A 194 3.73 24.17 0.55
N ASP A 195 4.57 23.11 0.54
CA ASP A 195 4.87 22.37 -0.68
C ASP A 195 3.69 21.49 -1.17
N ILE A 196 2.70 21.21 -0.31
CA ILE A 196 1.58 20.30 -0.61
C ILE A 196 0.20 20.92 -0.33
N GLU A 197 0.11 22.16 0.11
CA GLU A 197 -1.14 22.83 0.51
C GLU A 197 -2.21 22.79 -0.59
N GLU A 198 -1.80 22.99 -1.83
CA GLU A 198 -2.73 23.02 -2.96
C GLU A 198 -3.12 21.62 -3.46
N THR A 199 -2.24 20.64 -3.29
CA THR A 199 -2.38 19.30 -3.89
C THR A 199 -2.80 18.21 -2.92
N ALA A 200 -2.70 18.46 -1.62
CA ALA A 200 -3.05 17.49 -0.58
C ALA A 200 -4.16 17.98 0.35
N THR A 201 -4.80 17.02 1.03
CA THR A 201 -5.77 17.26 2.09
C THR A 201 -5.64 16.20 3.19
N SER A 202 -6.46 16.32 4.25
CA SER A 202 -6.56 15.35 5.33
C SER A 202 -8.00 15.19 5.80
N LEU A 203 -8.31 14.11 6.49
CA LEU A 203 -9.64 13.92 7.09
C LEU A 203 -10.01 15.06 8.04
N LYS A 204 -9.03 15.61 8.79
CA LYS A 204 -9.20 16.79 9.65
C LYS A 204 -9.59 18.02 8.85
N CYS A 205 -8.88 18.30 7.76
CA CYS A 205 -9.17 19.47 6.90
C CYS A 205 -10.57 19.39 6.31
N GLU A 206 -10.96 18.23 5.77
CA GLU A 206 -12.27 18.02 5.15
C GLU A 206 -13.41 18.03 6.17
N LYS A 207 -13.18 17.53 7.40
CA LYS A 207 -14.21 17.44 8.46
C LYS A 207 -14.26 18.66 9.37
N GLY A 208 -13.26 19.54 9.34
CA GLY A 208 -13.13 20.73 10.17
C GLY A 208 -12.80 20.43 11.64
N ARG A 209 -12.42 19.20 11.99
CA ARG A 209 -12.10 18.81 13.39
C ARG A 209 -11.14 17.64 13.45
N TYR A 210 -10.46 17.51 14.58
CA TYR A 210 -9.58 16.36 14.87
C TYR A 210 -10.34 15.03 14.83
N ILE A 211 -9.68 14.00 14.28
CA ILE A 211 -10.25 12.65 14.11
C ILE A 211 -9.34 11.61 14.79
N SER A 212 -9.94 10.71 15.54
CA SER A 212 -9.23 9.64 16.21
C SER A 212 -8.63 8.65 15.21
N ARG A 213 -7.28 8.60 15.13
CA ARG A 213 -6.55 7.68 14.24
C ARG A 213 -6.89 6.21 14.51
N SER A 214 -7.09 5.83 15.77
CA SER A 214 -7.44 4.46 16.13
C SER A 214 -8.82 4.04 15.60
N VAL A 215 -9.76 4.97 15.50
CA VAL A 215 -11.06 4.73 14.85
C VAL A 215 -10.89 4.53 13.36
N ILE A 216 -10.10 5.40 12.71
CA ILE A 216 -9.84 5.29 11.27
C ILE A 216 -9.06 4.01 10.95
N LEU A 217 -8.05 3.66 11.74
CA LEU A 217 -7.30 2.42 11.55
C LEU A 217 -8.20 1.18 11.59
N ARG A 218 -9.13 1.10 12.56
CA ARG A 218 -10.08 -0.02 12.63
C ARG A 218 -11.02 -0.06 11.42
N LYS A 219 -11.52 1.09 10.97
CA LYS A 219 -12.33 1.19 9.74
C LYS A 219 -11.53 0.72 8.53
N LEU A 220 -10.30 1.20 8.38
CA LEU A 220 -9.41 0.84 7.27
C LEU A 220 -9.14 -0.68 7.24
N ILE A 221 -8.81 -1.28 8.37
CA ILE A 221 -8.61 -2.75 8.47
C ILE A 221 -9.88 -3.50 8.06
N LYS A 222 -11.06 -3.02 8.48
CA LYS A 222 -12.35 -3.62 8.07
C LYS A 222 -12.54 -3.54 6.56
N GLN A 223 -12.27 -2.39 5.95
CA GLN A 223 -12.39 -2.20 4.50
C GLN A 223 -11.32 -3.01 3.72
N LEU A 224 -10.09 -3.09 4.22
CA LEU A 224 -9.06 -3.94 3.63
C LEU A 224 -9.51 -5.42 3.57
N ASN A 225 -10.06 -5.95 4.67
CA ASN A 225 -10.59 -7.31 4.68
C ASN A 225 -11.78 -7.49 3.73
N PHE A 226 -12.68 -6.51 3.66
CA PHE A 226 -13.84 -6.54 2.77
C PHE A 226 -13.40 -6.60 1.30
N TYR A 227 -12.57 -5.66 0.85
CA TYR A 227 -12.13 -5.61 -0.55
C TYR A 227 -11.17 -6.76 -0.90
N HIS A 228 -10.29 -7.16 0.02
CA HIS A 228 -9.43 -8.34 -0.19
C HIS A 228 -10.26 -9.62 -0.42
N SER A 229 -11.38 -9.78 0.27
CA SER A 229 -12.26 -10.93 0.07
C SER A 229 -12.92 -10.98 -1.33
N GLN A 230 -12.87 -9.90 -2.09
CA GLN A 230 -13.46 -9.77 -3.41
C GLN A 230 -12.45 -9.99 -4.56
N ILE A 231 -11.16 -10.25 -4.23
CA ILE A 231 -10.14 -10.53 -5.26
C ILE A 231 -10.51 -11.73 -6.13
N SER A 232 -11.25 -12.70 -5.60
CA SER A 232 -11.75 -13.84 -6.37
C SER A 232 -12.69 -13.45 -7.51
N ASP A 233 -13.35 -12.29 -7.40
CA ASP A 233 -14.14 -11.63 -8.46
C ASP A 233 -13.39 -10.38 -8.96
N GLY A 234 -12.19 -10.61 -9.47
CA GLY A 234 -11.28 -9.52 -9.86
C GLY A 234 -11.80 -8.63 -10.97
N ALA A 235 -12.54 -9.17 -11.93
CA ALA A 235 -13.11 -8.41 -13.04
C ALA A 235 -14.10 -7.35 -12.52
N SER A 236 -15.03 -7.73 -11.64
CA SER A 236 -15.97 -6.81 -11.01
C SER A 236 -15.26 -5.79 -10.12
N LEU A 237 -14.19 -6.19 -9.43
CA LEU A 237 -13.41 -5.27 -8.60
C LEU A 237 -12.67 -4.24 -9.46
N THR A 238 -12.08 -4.66 -10.58
CA THR A 238 -11.39 -3.75 -11.52
C THR A 238 -12.37 -2.75 -12.13
N GLN A 239 -13.57 -3.19 -12.53
CA GLN A 239 -14.58 -2.29 -13.07
C GLN A 239 -15.00 -1.21 -12.05
N ARG A 240 -15.34 -1.61 -10.82
CA ARG A 240 -15.69 -0.66 -9.75
C ARG A 240 -14.56 0.31 -9.39
N TRP A 241 -13.31 -0.15 -9.49
CA TRP A 241 -12.15 0.72 -9.32
C TRP A 241 -12.02 1.70 -10.50
N SER A 242 -12.22 1.22 -11.73
CA SER A 242 -12.22 2.06 -12.93
C SER A 242 -13.26 3.19 -12.84
N ASP A 243 -14.45 2.89 -12.31
CA ASP A 243 -15.53 3.86 -12.14
C ASP A 243 -15.20 4.97 -11.13
N LYS A 244 -14.19 4.74 -10.27
CA LYS A 244 -13.71 5.72 -9.28
C LYS A 244 -12.44 6.47 -9.75
N LEU A 245 -11.92 6.17 -10.94
CA LEU A 245 -10.72 6.83 -11.45
C LEU A 245 -11.02 8.22 -12.00
N SER A 246 -10.47 9.26 -11.36
CA SER A 246 -10.52 10.63 -11.87
C SER A 246 -9.64 10.85 -13.11
N THR A 247 -8.83 9.87 -13.47
CA THR A 247 -7.90 9.93 -14.59
C THR A 247 -8.57 9.62 -15.93
N ILE A 248 -9.64 8.79 -15.93
CA ILE A 248 -10.32 8.36 -17.15
C ILE A 248 -11.08 9.53 -17.74
N GLY A 249 -10.95 9.71 -19.06
CA GLY A 249 -11.54 10.82 -19.82
C GLY A 249 -10.66 12.08 -19.86
N GLU A 250 -9.52 12.10 -19.18
CA GLU A 250 -8.62 13.25 -19.12
C GLU A 250 -7.44 13.12 -20.11
N GLU A 251 -6.98 14.23 -20.66
CA GLU A 251 -5.69 14.28 -21.34
C GLU A 251 -4.58 14.18 -20.30
N VAL A 252 -3.70 13.21 -20.47
CA VAL A 252 -2.64 12.91 -19.50
C VAL A 252 -1.26 12.95 -20.11
N THR A 253 -0.29 13.33 -19.30
CA THR A 253 1.13 13.11 -19.57
C THR A 253 1.61 11.98 -18.69
N LEU A 254 2.04 10.88 -19.28
CA LEU A 254 2.61 9.73 -18.60
C LEU A 254 4.13 9.80 -18.65
N SER A 255 4.76 9.87 -17.47
CA SER A 255 6.22 9.92 -17.32
C SER A 255 6.76 8.63 -16.74
N PHE A 256 7.81 8.09 -17.37
CA PHE A 256 8.57 6.93 -16.91
C PHE A 256 9.89 7.40 -16.28
N ARG A 257 9.86 7.90 -15.07
CA ARG A 257 11.03 8.53 -14.41
C ARG A 257 12.27 7.64 -14.24
N LYS A 258 12.16 6.35 -14.49
CA LYS A 258 13.31 5.44 -14.47
C LYS A 258 14.21 5.55 -15.71
N ASN A 259 13.72 6.17 -16.77
CA ASN A 259 14.46 6.29 -18.03
C ASN A 259 14.40 7.74 -18.52
N PRO A 260 15.34 8.62 -18.12
CA PRO A 260 15.33 10.03 -18.49
C PRO A 260 15.44 10.28 -20.01
N ASN A 261 15.69 9.24 -20.80
CA ASN A 261 15.74 9.28 -22.27
C ASN A 261 14.42 8.86 -22.94
N GLU A 262 13.42 8.41 -22.18
CA GLU A 262 12.07 8.17 -22.70
C GLU A 262 11.29 9.47 -22.69
N ASN A 263 10.79 9.87 -23.85
CA ASN A 263 9.87 11.00 -23.96
C ASN A 263 8.58 10.69 -23.20
N ASP A 264 8.07 11.68 -22.49
CA ASP A 264 6.75 11.61 -21.88
C ASP A 264 5.70 11.28 -22.94
N LEU A 265 4.78 10.37 -22.61
CA LEU A 265 3.70 9.98 -23.49
C LEU A 265 2.47 10.83 -23.17
N VAL A 266 1.98 11.59 -24.17
CA VAL A 266 0.77 12.41 -24.06
C VAL A 266 -0.36 11.74 -24.80
N GLY A 267 -1.56 11.72 -24.20
CA GLY A 267 -2.76 11.18 -24.81
C GLY A 267 -3.97 11.19 -23.89
N LEU A 268 -5.11 10.74 -24.43
CA LEU A 268 -6.37 10.60 -23.69
C LEU A 268 -6.34 9.31 -22.87
N ALA A 269 -6.52 9.38 -21.56
CA ALA A 269 -6.72 8.23 -20.69
C ALA A 269 -8.11 7.62 -20.96
N GLU A 270 -8.21 6.59 -21.79
CA GLU A 270 -9.45 6.10 -22.35
C GLU A 270 -10.13 5.05 -21.46
N SER A 271 -9.37 4.12 -20.91
CA SER A 271 -9.91 3.00 -20.14
C SER A 271 -8.82 2.28 -19.32
N ILE A 272 -9.22 1.24 -18.61
CA ILE A 272 -8.33 0.35 -17.87
C ILE A 272 -8.34 -1.04 -18.52
N SER A 273 -7.18 -1.70 -18.55
CA SER A 273 -7.07 -3.12 -18.90
C SER A 273 -7.49 -4.01 -17.71
N ASP A 274 -7.73 -5.30 -17.97
CA ASP A 274 -8.17 -6.27 -16.94
C ASP A 274 -7.18 -6.44 -15.76
N ASP A 275 -5.92 -6.07 -15.98
CA ASP A 275 -4.86 -6.10 -14.99
C ASP A 275 -4.59 -4.73 -14.32
N GLY A 276 -5.46 -3.74 -14.56
CA GLY A 276 -5.39 -2.39 -13.97
C GLY A 276 -4.45 -1.43 -14.70
N GLY A 277 -3.93 -1.80 -15.86
CA GLY A 277 -3.11 -0.92 -16.70
C GLY A 277 -3.93 0.19 -17.33
N LEU A 278 -3.38 1.41 -17.39
CA LEU A 278 -4.04 2.56 -18.01
C LEU A 278 -3.87 2.52 -19.53
N ARG A 279 -4.98 2.51 -20.26
CA ARG A 279 -5.01 2.60 -21.73
C ARG A 279 -5.08 4.05 -22.16
N ILE A 280 -4.07 4.48 -22.90
CA ILE A 280 -3.91 5.85 -23.36
C ILE A 280 -3.99 5.88 -24.87
N ARG A 281 -4.97 6.64 -25.43
CA ARG A 281 -5.11 6.92 -26.85
C ARG A 281 -4.18 8.06 -27.21
N LYS A 282 -3.18 7.79 -28.06
CA LYS A 282 -2.27 8.81 -28.58
C LYS A 282 -2.93 9.63 -29.68
N ARG A 283 -2.32 10.77 -30.02
CA ARG A 283 -2.80 11.66 -31.10
C ARG A 283 -2.78 11.00 -32.47
N ASP A 284 -1.92 10.02 -32.71
CA ASP A 284 -1.88 9.23 -33.96
C ASP A 284 -2.95 8.14 -34.04
N GLY A 285 -3.82 8.04 -33.02
CA GLY A 285 -4.87 7.05 -32.90
C GLY A 285 -4.41 5.71 -32.34
N SER A 286 -3.11 5.49 -32.11
CA SER A 286 -2.61 4.26 -31.51
C SER A 286 -2.95 4.19 -30.02
N LEU A 287 -3.15 2.95 -29.51
CA LEU A 287 -3.44 2.70 -28.10
C LEU A 287 -2.17 2.19 -27.41
N PHE A 288 -1.82 2.80 -26.29
CA PHE A 288 -0.73 2.37 -25.41
C PHE A 288 -1.29 1.93 -24.07
N THR A 289 -0.82 0.81 -23.51
CA THR A 289 -1.20 0.34 -22.17
C THR A 289 -0.03 0.48 -21.22
N ALA A 290 -0.21 1.30 -20.19
CA ALA A 290 0.77 1.54 -19.14
C ALA A 290 0.43 0.70 -17.91
N ASN A 291 1.34 -0.17 -17.48
CA ASN A 291 1.22 -0.94 -16.22
C ASN A 291 1.91 -0.23 -15.05
N ALA A 292 2.73 0.77 -15.33
CA ALA A 292 3.40 1.61 -14.36
C ALA A 292 3.64 3.00 -14.97
N GLY A 293 3.97 3.98 -14.14
CA GLY A 293 4.25 5.33 -14.57
C GLY A 293 3.67 6.37 -13.62
N GLU A 294 3.97 7.62 -13.83
CA GLU A 294 3.36 8.76 -13.15
C GLU A 294 2.50 9.52 -14.14
N VAL A 295 1.24 9.71 -13.77
CA VAL A 295 0.30 10.47 -14.58
C VAL A 295 0.19 11.90 -14.04
N THR A 296 0.41 12.88 -14.93
CA THR A 296 0.07 14.27 -14.70
C THR A 296 -1.12 14.62 -15.60
N LEU A 297 -2.16 15.18 -15.02
CA LEU A 297 -3.30 15.69 -15.78
C LEU A 297 -2.84 16.97 -16.50
N ALA A 298 -3.22 17.13 -17.76
CA ALA A 298 -2.98 18.39 -18.48
C ALA A 298 -3.77 19.50 -17.77
N GLU A 299 -3.10 20.56 -17.33
CA GLU A 299 -3.76 21.70 -16.71
C GLU A 299 -4.72 22.36 -17.71
N GLY A 300 -6.01 22.33 -17.40
CA GLY A 300 -6.98 23.29 -17.88
C GLY A 300 -7.40 23.17 -19.34
N ARG A 301 -8.05 22.06 -19.76
CA ARG A 301 -9.11 22.11 -20.78
C ARG A 301 -10.18 21.08 -20.47
N LYS A 302 -11.26 21.50 -19.82
CA LYS A 302 -12.54 20.80 -19.99
C LYS A 302 -12.89 20.92 -21.46
N ILE A 303 -12.82 19.80 -22.18
CA ILE A 303 -13.45 19.71 -23.50
C ILE A 303 -14.95 19.65 -23.21
N LEU A 304 -15.64 20.69 -23.66
CA LEU A 304 -17.11 20.82 -23.67
C LEU A 304 -17.73 19.74 -24.54
#